data_5d9edd468579ec9d44886eaa428fea9d
#
_entry.id   5d9edd468579ec9d44886eaa428fea9d
#
_cell.length_a   1.000
_cell.length_b   1.000
_cell.length_c   1.000
_cell.angle_alpha   90.00
_cell.angle_beta   90.00
_cell.angle_gamma   90.00
#
_symmetry.space_group_name_H-M   'P 1'
#
loop_
_entity.id
_entity.type
_entity.pdbx_description
1 polymer ?
#
loop_
_entity_poly.entity_id
_entity_poly.type
_entity_poly.pdbx_seq_one_letter_code
_entity_poly.pdbx_strand_id
1 'polypeptide(L)'
;MKKILYILSIAALLASCKNQYDAAMKSTDKDVILSAANDMYSKKKWKEALALYERAAKLVAGTDELQEVLLKTAYAEYYDKNYKLAASHFKRYAATFPNDERAEEAAYMAALNYYQGSLQYNLDQTSTESAINEMQSFLNSYPDSEKAKNINELIEELSYKLEYKAYENARQFFKMGEYKAANASFENILDDFPATTLRPKIYDYIMKSRYELAMNSIYSLKEERIENALSYARFLEKNAQGTDAAKTAAEQQPKLLAEKERFAKVKADTEKHKEKLAEKQKAEEARASAKRRKKLAEEGENDLQKSLQQTDKARIDSAEASTPAPAITLPVKN
;
A
#
# COMPACT_ATOMS: atom_id res chain seq x y z
N MET A 1 -35.85 -53.32 28.22
CA MET A 1 -34.62 -54.15 28.38
C MET A 1 -33.71 -54.04 27.17
N LYS A 2 -34.14 -54.24 25.92
CA LYS A 2 -33.27 -54.14 24.71
C LYS A 2 -32.57 -52.79 24.55
N LYS A 3 -33.23 -51.64 24.85
CA LYS A 3 -32.61 -50.32 24.73
C LYS A 3 -31.50 -50.06 25.77
N ILE A 4 -31.64 -50.62 27.00
CA ILE A 4 -30.62 -50.53 28.05
C ILE A 4 -29.39 -51.36 27.70
N LEU A 5 -29.59 -52.54 27.08
CA LEU A 5 -28.51 -53.39 26.59
C LEU A 5 -27.70 -52.71 25.48
N TYR A 6 -28.35 -51.98 24.56
CA TYR A 6 -27.67 -51.16 23.56
C TYR A 6 -26.86 -50.00 24.12
N ILE A 7 -27.39 -49.32 25.16
CA ILE A 7 -26.71 -48.22 25.82
C ILE A 7 -25.48 -48.75 26.58
N LEU A 8 -25.61 -49.90 27.27
CA LEU A 8 -24.49 -50.54 27.99
C LEU A 8 -23.42 -51.04 27.01
N SER A 9 -23.79 -51.60 25.86
CA SER A 9 -22.81 -52.04 24.85
C SER A 9 -22.05 -50.85 24.24
N ILE A 10 -22.70 -49.71 23.97
CA ILE A 10 -22.06 -48.50 23.47
C ILE A 10 -21.12 -47.90 24.53
N ALA A 11 -21.53 -47.88 25.79
CA ALA A 11 -20.69 -47.40 26.91
C ALA A 11 -19.43 -48.29 27.13
N ALA A 12 -19.56 -49.63 26.99
CA ALA A 12 -18.42 -50.54 27.05
C ALA A 12 -17.40 -50.36 25.91
N LEU A 13 -17.89 -50.07 24.69
CA LEU A 13 -17.03 -49.77 23.53
C LEU A 13 -16.27 -48.47 23.70
N LEU A 14 -16.89 -47.43 24.26
CA LEU A 14 -16.24 -46.15 24.54
C LEU A 14 -15.17 -46.27 25.66
N ALA A 15 -15.41 -47.04 26.70
CA ALA A 15 -14.46 -47.28 27.78
C ALA A 15 -13.22 -48.08 27.30
N SER A 16 -13.42 -49.06 26.40
CA SER A 16 -12.31 -49.85 25.84
C SER A 16 -11.35 -48.99 25.03
N CYS A 17 -11.86 -48.06 24.18
CA CYS A 17 -11.02 -47.15 23.39
C CYS A 17 -10.18 -46.20 24.25
N LYS A 18 -10.71 -45.67 25.34
CA LYS A 18 -9.99 -44.80 26.26
C LYS A 18 -8.81 -45.51 26.93
N ASN A 19 -9.02 -46.74 27.36
CA ASN A 19 -7.96 -47.55 27.98
C ASN A 19 -6.82 -47.88 26.97
N GLN A 20 -7.14 -48.19 25.72
CA GLN A 20 -6.16 -48.47 24.68
C GLN A 20 -5.32 -47.23 24.36
N TYR A 21 -5.95 -46.05 24.21
CA TYR A 21 -5.26 -44.80 23.92
C TYR A 21 -4.32 -44.43 25.10
N ASP A 22 -4.81 -44.48 26.36
CA ASP A 22 -4.03 -44.14 27.56
C ASP A 22 -2.83 -45.09 27.75
N ALA A 23 -2.99 -46.36 27.42
CA ALA A 23 -1.92 -47.36 27.45
C ALA A 23 -0.85 -47.07 26.37
N ALA A 24 -1.26 -46.77 25.14
CA ALA A 24 -0.38 -46.43 24.03
C ALA A 24 0.37 -45.10 24.27
N MET A 25 -0.27 -44.13 24.88
CA MET A 25 0.36 -42.83 25.25
C MET A 25 1.48 -43.00 26.30
N LYS A 26 1.47 -44.08 27.07
CA LYS A 26 2.50 -44.39 28.07
C LYS A 26 3.55 -45.41 27.56
N SER A 27 3.26 -46.06 26.44
CA SER A 27 4.17 -47.09 25.87
C SER A 27 5.40 -46.44 25.23
N THR A 28 6.49 -47.18 25.20
CA THR A 28 7.71 -46.91 24.40
C THR A 28 7.83 -47.87 23.23
N ASP A 29 6.94 -48.84 23.11
CA ASP A 29 6.87 -49.79 22.01
C ASP A 29 6.18 -49.18 20.81
N LYS A 30 6.93 -49.13 19.66
CA LYS A 30 6.41 -48.56 18.42
C LYS A 30 5.16 -49.28 17.91
N ASP A 31 5.11 -50.61 18.03
CA ASP A 31 4.04 -51.42 17.46
C ASP A 31 2.73 -51.24 18.24
N VAL A 32 2.83 -51.10 19.58
CA VAL A 32 1.71 -50.75 20.43
C VAL A 32 1.15 -49.38 20.07
N ILE A 33 2.02 -48.37 19.89
CA ILE A 33 1.62 -46.99 19.55
C ILE A 33 1.02 -46.96 18.15
N LEU A 34 1.63 -47.57 17.14
CA LEU A 34 1.13 -47.60 15.76
C LEU A 34 -0.22 -48.33 15.64
N SER A 35 -0.37 -49.47 16.31
CA SER A 35 -1.65 -50.20 16.36
C SER A 35 -2.77 -49.33 16.93
N ALA A 36 -2.52 -48.67 18.06
CA ALA A 36 -3.50 -47.77 18.68
C ALA A 36 -3.78 -46.54 17.80
N ALA A 37 -2.74 -45.96 17.17
CA ALA A 37 -2.93 -44.81 16.25
C ALA A 37 -3.82 -45.21 15.07
N ASN A 38 -3.58 -46.35 14.44
CA ASN A 38 -4.39 -46.85 13.32
C ASN A 38 -5.83 -47.17 13.75
N ASP A 39 -6.04 -47.69 14.96
CA ASP A 39 -7.37 -47.91 15.52
C ASP A 39 -8.10 -46.60 15.78
N MET A 40 -7.47 -45.59 16.34
CA MET A 40 -8.05 -44.25 16.51
C MET A 40 -8.39 -43.60 15.16
N TYR A 41 -7.49 -43.73 14.17
CA TYR A 41 -7.70 -43.22 12.81
C TYR A 41 -8.92 -43.90 12.14
N SER A 42 -9.04 -45.22 12.21
CA SER A 42 -10.17 -45.99 11.66
C SER A 42 -11.53 -45.59 12.29
N LYS A 43 -11.49 -45.23 13.57
CA LYS A 43 -12.64 -44.74 14.35
C LYS A 43 -12.91 -43.25 14.16
N LYS A 44 -12.18 -42.57 13.28
CA LYS A 44 -12.27 -41.13 13.01
C LYS A 44 -12.01 -40.26 14.24
N LYS A 45 -11.25 -40.76 15.19
CA LYS A 45 -10.78 -40.03 16.36
C LYS A 45 -9.47 -39.33 16.02
N TRP A 46 -9.60 -38.25 15.22
CA TRP A 46 -8.47 -37.62 14.55
C TRP A 46 -7.44 -37.08 15.54
N LYS A 47 -7.88 -36.43 16.61
CA LYS A 47 -6.98 -35.83 17.61
C LYS A 47 -6.17 -36.87 18.37
N GLU A 48 -6.83 -37.96 18.77
CA GLU A 48 -6.16 -39.07 19.44
C GLU A 48 -5.17 -39.79 18.49
N ALA A 49 -5.58 -39.98 17.22
CA ALA A 49 -4.70 -40.57 16.22
C ALA A 49 -3.46 -39.68 15.96
N LEU A 50 -3.64 -38.35 15.82
CA LEU A 50 -2.56 -37.38 15.64
C LEU A 50 -1.55 -37.41 16.78
N ALA A 51 -2.01 -37.42 18.02
CA ALA A 51 -1.14 -37.48 19.19
C ALA A 51 -0.29 -38.75 19.23
N LEU A 52 -0.86 -39.88 18.81
CA LEU A 52 -0.14 -41.18 18.74
C LEU A 52 0.80 -41.20 17.54
N TYR A 53 0.40 -40.71 16.35
CA TYR A 53 1.29 -40.63 15.18
C TYR A 53 2.49 -39.70 15.40
N GLU A 54 2.32 -38.59 16.12
CA GLU A 54 3.43 -37.71 16.50
C GLU A 54 4.47 -38.42 17.34
N ARG A 55 4.05 -39.29 18.28
CA ARG A 55 4.94 -40.12 19.08
C ARG A 55 5.60 -41.21 18.24
N ALA A 56 4.78 -41.91 17.41
CA ALA A 56 5.26 -42.99 16.54
C ALA A 56 6.31 -42.47 15.55
N ALA A 57 6.12 -41.28 14.93
CA ALA A 57 7.05 -40.72 13.95
C ALA A 57 8.50 -40.60 14.47
N LYS A 58 8.70 -40.34 15.77
CA LYS A 58 10.02 -40.26 16.40
C LYS A 58 10.69 -41.65 16.53
N LEU A 59 9.85 -42.68 16.72
CA LEU A 59 10.36 -44.08 16.91
C LEU A 59 10.59 -44.79 15.60
N VAL A 60 9.87 -44.43 14.54
CA VAL A 60 10.02 -45.05 13.21
C VAL A 60 10.85 -44.19 12.24
N ALA A 61 11.58 -43.22 12.76
CA ALA A 61 12.45 -42.38 11.93
C ALA A 61 13.51 -43.22 11.25
N GLY A 62 13.59 -43.14 9.89
CA GLY A 62 14.53 -43.95 9.09
C GLY A 62 14.04 -45.34 8.74
N THR A 63 12.80 -45.70 9.05
CA THR A 63 12.17 -46.98 8.65
C THR A 63 11.07 -46.75 7.61
N ASP A 64 10.62 -47.78 6.93
CA ASP A 64 9.56 -47.73 5.92
C ASP A 64 8.21 -47.34 6.52
N GLU A 65 7.97 -47.61 7.82
CA GLU A 65 6.74 -47.22 8.50
C GLU A 65 6.57 -45.71 8.58
N LEU A 66 7.66 -44.92 8.49
CA LEU A 66 7.60 -43.47 8.55
C LEU A 66 6.73 -42.87 7.42
N GLN A 67 6.80 -43.45 6.23
CA GLN A 67 5.96 -43.01 5.08
C GLN A 67 4.48 -43.05 5.43
N GLU A 68 4.04 -44.21 5.95
CA GLU A 68 2.62 -44.40 6.30
C GLU A 68 2.18 -43.47 7.44
N VAL A 69 3.02 -43.32 8.46
CA VAL A 69 2.76 -42.41 9.59
C VAL A 69 2.61 -40.97 9.16
N LEU A 70 3.53 -40.49 8.29
CA LEU A 70 3.43 -39.08 7.81
C LEU A 70 2.23 -38.87 6.93
N LEU A 71 1.90 -39.79 6.05
CA LEU A 71 0.73 -39.67 5.18
C LEU A 71 -0.59 -39.71 5.97
N LYS A 72 -0.72 -40.64 6.92
CA LYS A 72 -1.89 -40.71 7.80
C LYS A 72 -2.01 -39.50 8.71
N THR A 73 -0.91 -38.93 9.17
CA THR A 73 -0.90 -37.67 9.90
C THR A 73 -1.49 -36.54 9.02
N ALA A 74 -1.07 -36.43 7.76
CA ALA A 74 -1.58 -35.43 6.83
C ALA A 74 -3.10 -35.60 6.60
N TYR A 75 -3.55 -36.83 6.36
CA TYR A 75 -4.99 -37.11 6.19
C TYR A 75 -5.80 -36.90 7.49
N ALA A 76 -5.24 -37.23 8.66
CA ALA A 76 -5.93 -36.97 9.94
C ALA A 76 -6.17 -35.49 10.18
N GLU A 77 -5.15 -34.64 9.89
CA GLU A 77 -5.31 -33.17 9.94
C GLU A 77 -6.36 -32.67 8.93
N TYR A 78 -6.35 -33.23 7.70
CA TYR A 78 -7.35 -32.90 6.68
C TYR A 78 -8.78 -33.21 7.15
N TYR A 79 -9.01 -34.41 7.70
CA TYR A 79 -10.33 -34.83 8.22
C TYR A 79 -10.75 -34.08 9.50
N ASP A 80 -9.78 -33.63 10.31
CA ASP A 80 -10.05 -32.73 11.46
C ASP A 80 -10.23 -31.26 11.03
N LYS A 81 -10.17 -30.98 9.71
CA LYS A 81 -10.33 -29.64 9.08
C LYS A 81 -9.21 -28.65 9.44
N ASN A 82 -8.08 -29.12 9.89
CA ASN A 82 -6.89 -28.34 10.12
C ASN A 82 -6.09 -28.14 8.82
N TYR A 83 -6.73 -27.53 7.83
CA TYR A 83 -6.23 -27.47 6.45
C TYR A 83 -4.80 -26.93 6.32
N LYS A 84 -4.43 -25.92 7.11
CA LYS A 84 -3.07 -25.37 7.08
C LYS A 84 -2.00 -26.39 7.54
N LEU A 85 -2.30 -27.16 8.60
CA LEU A 85 -1.40 -28.22 9.07
C LEU A 85 -1.39 -29.39 8.10
N ALA A 86 -2.54 -29.81 7.60
CA ALA A 86 -2.65 -30.83 6.57
C ALA A 86 -1.79 -30.50 5.33
N ALA A 87 -1.92 -29.26 4.82
CA ALA A 87 -1.10 -28.78 3.69
C ALA A 87 0.41 -28.92 3.98
N SER A 88 0.85 -28.50 5.15
CA SER A 88 2.24 -28.60 5.56
C SER A 88 2.72 -30.05 5.66
N HIS A 89 1.90 -30.95 6.19
CA HIS A 89 2.22 -32.38 6.29
C HIS A 89 2.27 -33.06 4.92
N PHE A 90 1.31 -32.81 4.04
CA PHE A 90 1.31 -33.32 2.69
C PHE A 90 2.52 -32.82 1.88
N LYS A 91 2.83 -31.52 1.96
CA LYS A 91 4.01 -30.94 1.32
C LYS A 91 5.30 -31.60 1.80
N ARG A 92 5.43 -31.76 3.11
CA ARG A 92 6.59 -32.45 3.71
C ARG A 92 6.70 -33.89 3.23
N TYR A 93 5.58 -34.61 3.12
CA TYR A 93 5.57 -35.97 2.58
C TYR A 93 6.12 -36.03 1.16
N ALA A 94 5.57 -35.25 0.25
CA ALA A 94 5.99 -35.19 -1.15
C ALA A 94 7.48 -34.83 -1.30
N ALA A 95 7.97 -33.89 -0.48
CA ALA A 95 9.36 -33.47 -0.48
C ALA A 95 10.30 -34.54 0.11
N THR A 96 9.84 -35.31 1.11
CA THR A 96 10.68 -36.33 1.78
C THR A 96 10.73 -37.62 0.97
N PHE A 97 9.67 -37.96 0.26
CA PHE A 97 9.52 -39.19 -0.51
C PHE A 97 9.15 -38.94 -1.97
N PRO A 98 9.98 -38.22 -2.74
CA PRO A 98 9.64 -37.80 -4.10
C PRO A 98 9.46 -38.95 -5.11
N ASN A 99 10.00 -40.13 -4.79
CA ASN A 99 9.89 -41.34 -5.62
C ASN A 99 8.75 -42.26 -5.17
N ASP A 100 8.02 -41.95 -4.13
CA ASP A 100 6.83 -42.72 -3.70
C ASP A 100 5.67 -42.46 -4.68
N GLU A 101 4.92 -43.51 -5.02
CA GLU A 101 3.77 -43.44 -5.92
C GLU A 101 2.68 -42.46 -5.43
N ARG A 102 2.64 -42.19 -4.14
CA ARG A 102 1.71 -41.25 -3.48
C ARG A 102 2.23 -39.81 -3.40
N ALA A 103 3.46 -39.55 -3.88
CA ALA A 103 4.06 -38.20 -3.80
C ALA A 103 3.29 -37.17 -4.60
N GLU A 104 2.82 -37.51 -5.81
CA GLU A 104 1.97 -36.67 -6.62
C GLU A 104 0.65 -36.35 -5.93
N GLU A 105 0.00 -37.38 -5.37
CA GLU A 105 -1.24 -37.21 -4.62
C GLU A 105 -1.05 -36.31 -3.40
N ALA A 106 0.04 -36.52 -2.67
CA ALA A 106 0.38 -35.68 -1.52
C ALA A 106 0.64 -34.22 -1.92
N ALA A 107 1.37 -33.96 -3.01
CA ALA A 107 1.60 -32.61 -3.52
C ALA A 107 0.27 -31.94 -3.95
N TYR A 108 -0.60 -32.69 -4.62
CA TYR A 108 -1.94 -32.22 -4.97
C TYR A 108 -2.79 -31.90 -3.73
N MET A 109 -2.78 -32.77 -2.74
CA MET A 109 -3.50 -32.56 -1.48
C MET A 109 -2.93 -31.38 -0.69
N ALA A 110 -1.63 -31.12 -0.75
CA ALA A 110 -1.05 -29.90 -0.18
C ALA A 110 -1.66 -28.64 -0.80
N ALA A 111 -1.69 -28.56 -2.13
CA ALA A 111 -2.29 -27.46 -2.88
C ALA A 111 -3.77 -27.25 -2.53
N LEU A 112 -4.57 -28.34 -2.53
CA LEU A 112 -5.98 -28.29 -2.18
C LEU A 112 -6.24 -27.82 -0.74
N ASN A 113 -5.40 -28.25 0.20
CA ASN A 113 -5.55 -27.84 1.60
C ASN A 113 -5.22 -26.36 1.82
N TYR A 114 -4.23 -25.80 1.11
CA TYR A 114 -4.02 -24.35 1.10
C TYR A 114 -5.21 -23.61 0.48
N TYR A 115 -5.81 -24.15 -0.59
CA TYR A 115 -7.03 -23.60 -1.16
C TYR A 115 -8.19 -23.58 -0.15
N GLN A 116 -8.43 -24.67 0.56
CA GLN A 116 -9.47 -24.74 1.61
C GLN A 116 -9.20 -23.77 2.75
N GLY A 117 -7.95 -23.44 3.02
CA GLY A 117 -7.54 -22.44 4.02
C GLY A 117 -7.63 -20.99 3.54
N SER A 118 -7.96 -20.76 2.26
CA SER A 118 -8.11 -19.43 1.69
C SER A 118 -9.41 -18.76 2.17
N LEU A 119 -9.28 -17.62 2.85
CA LEU A 119 -10.40 -16.88 3.42
C LEU A 119 -11.13 -16.03 2.37
N GLN A 120 -12.22 -15.37 2.79
CA GLN A 120 -12.94 -14.40 1.95
C GLN A 120 -12.02 -13.22 1.57
N TYR A 121 -12.26 -12.60 0.42
CA TYR A 121 -11.40 -11.55 -0.15
C TYR A 121 -11.12 -10.37 0.77
N ASN A 122 -12.06 -10.01 1.66
CA ASN A 122 -11.95 -8.89 2.60
C ASN A 122 -11.09 -9.18 3.84
N LEU A 123 -10.70 -10.44 4.03
CA LEU A 123 -9.83 -10.90 5.13
C LEU A 123 -8.37 -11.01 4.67
N ASP A 124 -7.50 -11.53 5.53
CA ASP A 124 -6.10 -11.81 5.20
C ASP A 124 -5.99 -12.81 4.04
N GLN A 125 -5.09 -12.56 3.08
CA GLN A 125 -4.93 -13.36 1.87
C GLN A 125 -3.61 -14.14 1.83
N THR A 126 -2.84 -14.17 2.91
CA THR A 126 -1.58 -14.94 2.99
C THR A 126 -1.79 -16.42 2.63
N SER A 127 -2.91 -17.00 3.07
CA SER A 127 -3.26 -18.39 2.70
C SER A 127 -3.61 -18.54 1.22
N THR A 128 -4.21 -17.53 0.61
CA THR A 128 -4.54 -17.51 -0.83
C THR A 128 -3.26 -17.46 -1.68
N GLU A 129 -2.33 -16.58 -1.33
CA GLU A 129 -1.02 -16.48 -1.99
C GLU A 129 -0.22 -17.78 -1.82
N SER A 130 -0.23 -18.36 -0.62
CA SER A 130 0.40 -19.67 -0.37
C SER A 130 -0.22 -20.78 -1.20
N ALA A 131 -1.55 -20.77 -1.40
CA ALA A 131 -2.25 -21.74 -2.23
C ALA A 131 -1.82 -21.61 -3.70
N ILE A 132 -1.79 -20.41 -4.25
CA ILE A 132 -1.35 -20.17 -5.64
C ILE A 132 0.10 -20.66 -5.82
N ASN A 133 1.00 -20.32 -4.90
CA ASN A 133 2.41 -20.75 -4.96
C ASN A 133 2.55 -22.27 -4.91
N GLU A 134 1.78 -22.94 -4.06
CA GLU A 134 1.84 -24.42 -3.96
C GLU A 134 1.23 -25.11 -5.19
N MET A 135 0.14 -24.53 -5.73
CA MET A 135 -0.47 -24.98 -6.98
C MET A 135 0.50 -24.83 -8.16
N GLN A 136 1.21 -23.70 -8.23
CA GLN A 136 2.23 -23.49 -9.26
C GLN A 136 3.42 -24.47 -9.10
N SER A 137 3.83 -24.75 -7.85
CA SER A 137 4.84 -25.77 -7.56
C SER A 137 4.41 -27.18 -8.00
N PHE A 138 3.14 -27.52 -7.78
CA PHE A 138 2.55 -28.77 -8.27
C PHE A 138 2.64 -28.88 -9.80
N LEU A 139 2.20 -27.85 -10.53
CA LEU A 139 2.25 -27.83 -12.01
C LEU A 139 3.68 -27.97 -12.54
N ASN A 140 4.65 -27.35 -11.86
CA ASN A 140 6.06 -27.43 -12.24
C ASN A 140 6.65 -28.83 -11.99
N SER A 141 6.22 -29.51 -10.92
CA SER A 141 6.73 -30.83 -10.54
C SER A 141 6.03 -31.97 -11.30
N TYR A 142 4.77 -31.77 -11.68
CA TYR A 142 3.92 -32.78 -12.32
C TYR A 142 3.18 -32.18 -13.54
N PRO A 143 3.93 -31.77 -14.60
CA PRO A 143 3.34 -31.05 -15.74
C PRO A 143 2.36 -31.91 -16.54
N ASP A 144 2.52 -33.22 -16.56
CA ASP A 144 1.68 -34.19 -17.28
C ASP A 144 0.54 -34.76 -16.42
N SER A 145 0.35 -34.25 -15.20
CA SER A 145 -0.70 -34.73 -14.30
C SER A 145 -2.10 -34.48 -14.85
N GLU A 146 -2.97 -35.47 -14.77
CA GLU A 146 -4.40 -35.31 -15.08
C GLU A 146 -5.10 -34.25 -14.19
N LYS A 147 -4.50 -33.96 -13.02
CA LYS A 147 -4.96 -32.95 -12.06
C LYS A 147 -4.59 -31.51 -12.47
N ALA A 148 -3.68 -31.32 -13.44
CA ALA A 148 -3.18 -30.01 -13.86
C ALA A 148 -4.31 -29.05 -14.30
N LYS A 149 -5.32 -29.56 -15.03
CA LYS A 149 -6.46 -28.74 -15.44
C LYS A 149 -7.20 -28.16 -14.24
N ASN A 150 -7.52 -28.99 -13.26
CA ASN A 150 -8.21 -28.56 -12.04
C ASN A 150 -7.39 -27.53 -11.26
N ILE A 151 -6.07 -27.74 -11.14
CA ILE A 151 -5.17 -26.80 -10.48
C ILE A 151 -5.15 -25.42 -11.17
N ASN A 152 -5.12 -25.39 -12.51
CA ASN A 152 -5.18 -24.12 -13.26
C ASN A 152 -6.49 -23.36 -13.00
N GLU A 153 -7.63 -24.04 -13.01
CA GLU A 153 -8.93 -23.44 -12.69
C GLU A 153 -8.96 -22.84 -11.27
N LEU A 154 -8.37 -23.53 -10.29
CA LEU A 154 -8.25 -23.03 -8.91
C LEU A 154 -7.30 -21.83 -8.80
N ILE A 155 -6.20 -21.82 -9.55
CA ILE A 155 -5.27 -20.66 -9.61
C ILE A 155 -6.01 -19.43 -10.17
N GLU A 156 -6.77 -19.60 -11.23
CA GLU A 156 -7.58 -18.52 -11.81
C GLU A 156 -8.59 -17.96 -10.81
N GLU A 157 -9.31 -18.83 -10.08
CA GLU A 157 -10.26 -18.44 -9.04
C GLU A 157 -9.57 -17.63 -7.91
N LEU A 158 -8.45 -18.13 -7.41
CA LEU A 158 -7.71 -17.47 -6.33
C LEU A 158 -7.07 -16.16 -6.80
N SER A 159 -6.56 -16.11 -8.02
CA SER A 159 -6.01 -14.89 -8.62
C SER A 159 -7.10 -13.83 -8.77
N TYR A 160 -8.29 -14.22 -9.25
CA TYR A 160 -9.44 -13.30 -9.28
C TYR A 160 -9.84 -12.80 -7.89
N LYS A 161 -9.74 -13.63 -6.85
CA LYS A 161 -10.01 -13.22 -5.46
C LYS A 161 -9.05 -12.12 -4.99
N LEU A 162 -7.75 -12.22 -5.29
CA LEU A 162 -6.74 -11.20 -4.99
C LEU A 162 -6.99 -9.91 -5.77
N GLU A 163 -7.26 -10.03 -7.06
CA GLU A 163 -7.63 -8.92 -7.94
C GLU A 163 -8.88 -8.18 -7.43
N TYR A 164 -9.93 -8.93 -7.07
CA TYR A 164 -11.17 -8.36 -6.54
C TYR A 164 -10.96 -7.64 -5.21
N LYS A 165 -10.08 -8.17 -4.34
CA LYS A 165 -9.66 -7.46 -3.12
C LYS A 165 -8.98 -6.13 -3.42
N ALA A 166 -8.03 -6.12 -4.34
CA ALA A 166 -7.35 -4.90 -4.76
C ALA A 166 -8.34 -3.87 -5.34
N TYR A 167 -9.29 -4.33 -6.18
CA TYR A 167 -10.35 -3.50 -6.74
C TYR A 167 -11.25 -2.89 -5.66
N GLU A 168 -11.72 -3.67 -4.68
CA GLU A 168 -12.56 -3.16 -3.60
C GLU A 168 -11.82 -2.17 -2.70
N ASN A 169 -10.52 -2.39 -2.46
CA ASN A 169 -9.67 -1.44 -1.72
C ASN A 169 -9.53 -0.11 -2.47
N ALA A 170 -9.26 -0.15 -3.78
CA ALA A 170 -9.21 1.05 -4.62
C ALA A 170 -10.57 1.79 -4.65
N ARG A 171 -11.68 1.02 -4.74
CA ARG A 171 -13.04 1.56 -4.66
C ARG A 171 -13.34 2.21 -3.32
N GLN A 172 -12.78 1.69 -2.24
CA GLN A 172 -12.93 2.29 -0.92
C GLN A 172 -12.24 3.67 -0.84
N PHE A 173 -11.04 3.84 -1.40
CA PHE A 173 -10.39 5.15 -1.51
C PHE A 173 -11.27 6.14 -2.28
N PHE A 174 -11.87 5.70 -3.39
CA PHE A 174 -12.79 6.55 -4.15
C PHE A 174 -13.99 7.00 -3.31
N LYS A 175 -14.64 6.09 -2.57
CA LYS A 175 -15.78 6.41 -1.68
C LYS A 175 -15.42 7.37 -0.56
N MET A 176 -14.17 7.35 -0.09
CA MET A 176 -13.67 8.28 0.94
C MET A 176 -13.28 9.65 0.36
N GLY A 177 -13.37 9.84 -0.95
CA GLY A 177 -12.95 11.09 -1.61
C GLY A 177 -11.44 11.17 -1.85
N GLU A 178 -10.69 10.12 -1.53
CA GLU A 178 -9.24 10.04 -1.72
C GLU A 178 -8.92 9.71 -3.19
N TYR A 179 -9.32 10.58 -4.10
CA TYR A 179 -9.28 10.34 -5.54
C TYR A 179 -7.87 10.11 -6.10
N LYS A 180 -6.85 10.74 -5.49
CA LYS A 180 -5.45 10.50 -5.88
C LYS A 180 -5.02 9.07 -5.56
N ALA A 181 -5.31 8.60 -4.36
CA ALA A 181 -5.02 7.23 -3.95
C ALA A 181 -5.84 6.23 -4.77
N ALA A 182 -7.13 6.50 -4.99
CA ALA A 182 -8.00 5.67 -5.82
C ALA A 182 -7.45 5.52 -7.24
N ASN A 183 -7.10 6.63 -7.91
CA ASN A 183 -6.54 6.60 -9.26
C ASN A 183 -5.28 5.74 -9.32
N ALA A 184 -4.30 5.98 -8.44
CA ALA A 184 -3.06 5.21 -8.39
C ALA A 184 -3.31 3.72 -8.11
N SER A 185 -4.21 3.40 -7.16
CA SER A 185 -4.54 2.01 -6.84
C SER A 185 -5.21 1.28 -8.01
N PHE A 186 -6.10 1.94 -8.75
CA PHE A 186 -6.72 1.35 -9.94
C PHE A 186 -5.71 1.16 -11.09
N GLU A 187 -4.77 2.07 -11.28
CA GLU A 187 -3.69 1.92 -12.26
C GLU A 187 -2.79 0.74 -11.92
N ASN A 188 -2.37 0.60 -10.65
CA ASN A 188 -1.59 -0.55 -10.19
C ASN A 188 -2.30 -1.90 -10.44
N ILE A 189 -3.64 -1.96 -10.30
CA ILE A 189 -4.38 -3.20 -10.62
C ILE A 189 -4.26 -3.56 -12.11
N LEU A 190 -4.23 -2.59 -13.01
CA LEU A 190 -4.06 -2.86 -14.44
C LEU A 190 -2.65 -3.35 -14.78
N ASP A 191 -1.65 -2.93 -14.00
CA ASP A 191 -0.26 -3.37 -14.14
C ASP A 191 -0.05 -4.76 -13.50
N ASP A 192 -0.60 -4.99 -12.31
CA ASP A 192 -0.48 -6.26 -11.58
C ASP A 192 -1.32 -7.39 -12.21
N PHE A 193 -2.47 -7.03 -12.80
CA PHE A 193 -3.41 -7.97 -13.42
C PHE A 193 -3.75 -7.57 -14.87
N PRO A 194 -2.81 -7.73 -15.81
CA PRO A 194 -2.98 -7.25 -17.19
C PRO A 194 -4.11 -7.95 -17.96
N ALA A 195 -4.54 -9.14 -17.54
CA ALA A 195 -5.65 -9.87 -18.13
C ALA A 195 -7.00 -9.66 -17.40
N THR A 196 -7.09 -8.70 -16.50
CA THR A 196 -8.26 -8.48 -15.64
C THR A 196 -9.58 -8.31 -16.40
N THR A 197 -10.60 -9.05 -16.00
CA THR A 197 -11.98 -8.89 -16.46
C THR A 197 -12.66 -7.65 -15.86
N LEU A 198 -12.11 -7.08 -14.79
CA LEU A 198 -12.59 -5.85 -14.16
C LEU A 198 -12.15 -4.58 -14.90
N ARG A 199 -11.34 -4.68 -15.96
CA ARG A 199 -10.79 -3.55 -16.72
C ARG A 199 -11.82 -2.46 -17.08
N PRO A 200 -13.03 -2.77 -17.59
CA PRO A 200 -14.01 -1.72 -17.89
C PRO A 200 -14.47 -0.95 -16.65
N LYS A 201 -14.64 -1.62 -15.52
CA LYS A 201 -15.01 -0.98 -14.24
C LYS A 201 -13.86 -0.14 -13.67
N ILE A 202 -12.62 -0.63 -13.79
CA ILE A 202 -11.41 0.08 -13.37
C ILE A 202 -11.25 1.36 -14.18
N TYR A 203 -11.40 1.31 -15.50
CA TYR A 203 -11.35 2.47 -16.38
C TYR A 203 -12.40 3.54 -15.98
N ASP A 204 -13.60 3.13 -15.64
CA ASP A 204 -14.66 4.03 -15.19
C ASP A 204 -14.27 4.76 -13.89
N TYR A 205 -13.73 4.04 -12.91
CA TYR A 205 -13.26 4.65 -11.66
C TYR A 205 -12.03 5.54 -11.84
N ILE A 206 -11.10 5.20 -12.74
CA ILE A 206 -9.97 6.06 -13.09
C ILE A 206 -10.49 7.37 -13.69
N MET A 207 -11.44 7.29 -14.64
CA MET A 207 -12.04 8.49 -15.24
C MET A 207 -12.71 9.38 -14.21
N LYS A 208 -13.55 8.80 -13.35
CA LYS A 208 -14.21 9.52 -12.26
C LYS A 208 -13.21 10.14 -11.28
N SER A 209 -12.15 9.41 -10.91
CA SER A 209 -11.12 9.91 -10.01
C SER A 209 -10.36 11.10 -10.61
N ARG A 210 -9.95 11.00 -11.88
CA ARG A 210 -9.26 12.08 -12.58
C ARG A 210 -10.16 13.30 -12.77
N TYR A 211 -11.45 13.09 -13.03
CA TYR A 211 -12.44 14.18 -13.10
C TYR A 211 -12.54 14.92 -11.76
N GLU A 212 -12.73 14.24 -10.66
CA GLU A 212 -12.82 14.84 -9.33
C GLU A 212 -11.51 15.57 -8.95
N LEU A 213 -10.36 14.99 -9.26
CA LEU A 213 -9.06 15.63 -9.08
C LEU A 213 -8.91 16.90 -9.92
N ALA A 214 -9.44 16.93 -11.13
CA ALA A 214 -9.40 18.10 -12.00
C ALA A 214 -10.36 19.19 -11.50
N MET A 215 -11.60 18.84 -11.16
CA MET A 215 -12.61 19.81 -10.75
C MET A 215 -12.28 20.45 -9.39
N ASN A 216 -11.75 19.70 -8.44
CA ASN A 216 -11.45 20.13 -7.07
C ASN A 216 -9.96 20.44 -6.85
N SER A 217 -9.23 20.82 -7.89
CA SER A 217 -7.79 21.07 -7.81
C SER A 217 -7.44 22.44 -7.22
N ILE A 218 -6.30 22.50 -6.53
CA ILE A 218 -5.64 23.78 -6.21
C ILE A 218 -5.12 24.43 -7.47
N TYR A 219 -4.95 25.76 -7.45
CA TYR A 219 -4.57 26.57 -8.61
C TYR A 219 -3.32 26.04 -9.34
N SER A 220 -2.27 25.69 -8.60
CA SER A 220 -0.97 25.26 -9.17
C SER A 220 -1.02 23.95 -9.93
N LEU A 221 -1.97 23.06 -9.64
CA LEU A 221 -2.11 21.74 -10.27
C LEU A 221 -3.33 21.63 -11.20
N LYS A 222 -4.13 22.70 -11.27
CA LYS A 222 -5.43 22.68 -11.96
C LYS A 222 -5.31 22.39 -13.45
N GLU A 223 -4.41 23.07 -14.13
CA GLU A 223 -4.21 22.95 -15.57
C GLU A 223 -3.75 21.54 -15.95
N GLU A 224 -2.72 21.03 -15.26
CA GLU A 224 -2.19 19.68 -15.46
C GLU A 224 -3.27 18.60 -15.25
N ARG A 225 -4.05 18.71 -14.18
CA ARG A 225 -5.08 17.72 -13.86
C ARG A 225 -6.23 17.73 -14.85
N ILE A 226 -6.62 18.90 -15.37
CA ILE A 226 -7.64 19.00 -16.43
C ILE A 226 -7.13 18.33 -17.70
N GLU A 227 -5.87 18.57 -18.11
CA GLU A 227 -5.29 17.94 -19.31
C GLU A 227 -5.17 16.43 -19.16
N ASN A 228 -4.75 15.95 -17.98
CA ASN A 228 -4.68 14.53 -17.69
C ASN A 228 -6.05 13.85 -17.77
N ALA A 229 -7.10 14.48 -17.22
CA ALA A 229 -8.46 13.96 -17.33
C ALA A 229 -8.99 13.95 -18.77
N LEU A 230 -8.77 15.04 -19.54
CA LEU A 230 -9.15 15.13 -20.95
C LEU A 230 -8.41 14.12 -21.83
N SER A 231 -7.11 13.92 -21.57
CA SER A 231 -6.32 12.90 -22.26
C SER A 231 -6.86 11.51 -22.05
N TYR A 232 -7.23 11.21 -20.80
CA TYR A 232 -7.80 9.91 -20.45
C TYR A 232 -9.19 9.72 -21.04
N ALA A 233 -10.03 10.76 -21.07
CA ALA A 233 -11.33 10.70 -21.74
C ALA A 233 -11.18 10.31 -23.23
N ARG A 234 -10.25 10.96 -23.96
CA ARG A 234 -9.94 10.61 -25.34
C ARG A 234 -9.42 9.18 -25.52
N PHE A 235 -8.61 8.70 -24.56
CA PHE A 235 -8.17 7.31 -24.56
C PHE A 235 -9.36 6.35 -24.43
N LEU A 236 -10.32 6.63 -23.55
CA LEU A 236 -11.50 5.78 -23.35
C LEU A 236 -12.44 5.78 -24.57
N GLU A 237 -12.64 6.93 -25.19
CA GLU A 237 -13.43 7.04 -26.44
C GLU A 237 -12.87 6.15 -27.53
N LYS A 238 -11.54 6.00 -27.62
CA LYS A 238 -10.87 5.19 -28.63
C LYS A 238 -10.83 3.70 -28.24
N ASN A 239 -10.52 3.37 -26.97
CA ASN A 239 -10.11 2.03 -26.58
C ASN A 239 -11.15 1.28 -25.71
N ALA A 240 -12.22 1.96 -25.27
CA ALA A 240 -13.23 1.38 -24.37
C ALA A 240 -14.66 1.58 -24.89
N GLN A 241 -14.84 1.63 -26.20
CA GLN A 241 -16.15 1.84 -26.84
C GLN A 241 -17.20 0.84 -26.35
N GLY A 242 -18.42 1.32 -26.13
CA GLY A 242 -19.55 0.52 -25.65
C GLY A 242 -19.54 0.21 -24.15
N THR A 243 -18.50 0.62 -23.42
CA THR A 243 -18.42 0.44 -21.96
C THR A 243 -19.00 1.64 -21.19
N ASP A 244 -19.28 1.43 -19.89
CA ASP A 244 -19.71 2.53 -19.01
C ASP A 244 -18.59 3.57 -18.84
N ALA A 245 -17.33 3.18 -18.90
CA ALA A 245 -16.19 4.10 -18.87
C ALA A 245 -16.23 5.11 -20.03
N ALA A 246 -16.54 4.65 -21.25
CA ALA A 246 -16.68 5.53 -22.40
C ALA A 246 -17.89 6.48 -22.26
N LYS A 247 -19.00 6.01 -21.70
CA LYS A 247 -20.16 6.87 -21.39
C LYS A 247 -19.80 7.94 -20.35
N THR A 248 -19.15 7.55 -19.26
CA THR A 248 -18.66 8.48 -18.23
C THR A 248 -17.70 9.52 -18.83
N ALA A 249 -16.78 9.11 -19.71
CA ALA A 249 -15.88 10.02 -20.40
C ALA A 249 -16.64 11.03 -21.26
N ALA A 250 -17.60 10.58 -22.06
CA ALA A 250 -18.43 11.45 -22.91
C ALA A 250 -19.27 12.46 -22.10
N GLU A 251 -19.75 12.07 -20.92
CA GLU A 251 -20.50 12.97 -20.02
C GLU A 251 -19.59 13.99 -19.31
N GLN A 252 -18.37 13.62 -18.96
CA GLN A 252 -17.45 14.45 -18.18
C GLN A 252 -16.59 15.38 -19.06
N GLN A 253 -16.26 14.97 -20.28
CA GLN A 253 -15.40 15.71 -21.21
C GLN A 253 -15.89 17.15 -21.47
N PRO A 254 -17.17 17.44 -21.77
CA PRO A 254 -17.63 18.81 -21.98
C PRO A 254 -17.52 19.68 -20.72
N LYS A 255 -17.71 19.10 -19.53
CA LYS A 255 -17.53 19.78 -18.25
C LYS A 255 -16.06 20.14 -17.99
N LEU A 256 -15.15 19.23 -18.33
CA LEU A 256 -13.69 19.47 -18.26
C LEU A 256 -13.24 20.57 -19.24
N LEU A 257 -13.78 20.60 -20.46
CA LEU A 257 -13.49 21.64 -21.44
C LEU A 257 -13.98 23.01 -20.96
N ALA A 258 -15.19 23.08 -20.43
CA ALA A 258 -15.73 24.32 -19.85
C ALA A 258 -14.89 24.82 -18.67
N GLU A 259 -14.44 23.89 -17.81
CA GLU A 259 -13.56 24.22 -16.67
C GLU A 259 -12.17 24.67 -17.14
N LYS A 260 -11.63 24.10 -18.21
CA LYS A 260 -10.37 24.52 -18.82
C LYS A 260 -10.46 25.97 -19.29
N GLU A 261 -11.53 26.33 -19.99
CA GLU A 261 -11.76 27.71 -20.46
C GLU A 261 -11.94 28.69 -19.29
N ARG A 262 -12.70 28.29 -18.28
CA ARG A 262 -12.88 29.08 -17.05
C ARG A 262 -11.54 29.33 -16.36
N PHE A 263 -10.74 28.30 -16.21
CA PHE A 263 -9.44 28.41 -15.54
C PHE A 263 -8.44 29.26 -16.35
N ALA A 264 -8.45 29.17 -17.68
CA ALA A 264 -7.63 30.02 -18.53
C ALA A 264 -7.92 31.52 -18.31
N LYS A 265 -9.21 31.91 -18.17
CA LYS A 265 -9.59 33.28 -17.84
C LYS A 265 -9.06 33.70 -16.46
N VAL A 266 -9.26 32.86 -15.43
CA VAL A 266 -8.75 33.10 -14.07
C VAL A 266 -7.23 33.28 -14.08
N LYS A 267 -6.51 32.45 -14.82
CA LYS A 267 -5.04 32.52 -14.98
C LYS A 267 -4.61 33.85 -15.60
N ALA A 268 -5.26 34.26 -16.70
CA ALA A 268 -4.98 35.55 -17.38
C ALA A 268 -5.26 36.75 -16.45
N ASP A 269 -6.35 36.74 -15.71
CA ASP A 269 -6.70 37.83 -14.75
C ASP A 269 -5.73 37.88 -13.57
N THR A 270 -5.27 36.70 -13.10
CA THR A 270 -4.27 36.59 -12.03
C THR A 270 -2.92 37.18 -12.48
N GLU A 271 -2.46 36.88 -13.68
CA GLU A 271 -1.21 37.43 -14.21
C GLU A 271 -1.29 38.95 -14.38
N LYS A 272 -2.38 39.48 -14.97
CA LYS A 272 -2.60 40.93 -15.06
C LYS A 272 -2.61 41.60 -13.69
N HIS A 273 -3.15 40.93 -12.66
CA HIS A 273 -3.15 41.50 -11.30
C HIS A 273 -1.73 41.50 -10.71
N LYS A 274 -0.97 40.47 -10.92
CA LYS A 274 0.45 40.40 -10.49
C LYS A 274 1.29 41.50 -11.16
N GLU A 275 1.11 41.69 -12.47
CA GLU A 275 1.80 42.76 -13.22
C GLU A 275 1.50 44.14 -12.61
N LYS A 276 0.21 44.46 -12.39
CA LYS A 276 -0.19 45.72 -11.76
C LYS A 276 0.36 45.91 -10.35
N LEU A 277 0.44 44.85 -9.55
CA LEU A 277 1.04 44.90 -8.22
C LEU A 277 2.55 45.17 -8.30
N ALA A 278 3.25 44.48 -9.21
CA ALA A 278 4.69 44.67 -9.44
C ALA A 278 5.00 46.12 -9.92
N GLU A 279 4.17 46.69 -10.80
CA GLU A 279 4.32 48.09 -11.23
C GLU A 279 4.10 49.05 -10.07
N LYS A 280 3.06 48.84 -9.24
CA LYS A 280 2.86 49.66 -8.03
C LYS A 280 4.01 49.60 -7.07
N GLN A 281 4.54 48.41 -6.78
CA GLN A 281 5.70 48.24 -5.91
C GLN A 281 6.93 48.96 -6.45
N LYS A 282 7.24 48.82 -7.75
CA LYS A 282 8.34 49.58 -8.39
C LYS A 282 8.15 51.08 -8.29
N ALA A 283 6.93 51.58 -8.49
CA ALA A 283 6.64 52.99 -8.37
C ALA A 283 6.79 53.51 -6.91
N GLU A 284 6.36 52.73 -5.91
CA GLU A 284 6.56 53.06 -4.49
C GLU A 284 8.03 53.03 -4.08
N GLU A 285 8.79 52.06 -4.52
CA GLU A 285 10.26 51.98 -4.28
C GLU A 285 10.98 53.16 -4.93
N ALA A 286 10.62 53.52 -6.15
CA ALA A 286 11.16 54.68 -6.84
C ALA A 286 10.85 56.00 -6.08
N ARG A 287 9.61 56.17 -5.60
CA ARG A 287 9.21 57.34 -4.76
C ARG A 287 9.99 57.35 -3.42
N ALA A 288 10.13 56.19 -2.76
CA ALA A 288 10.87 56.12 -1.50
C ALA A 288 12.35 56.42 -1.71
N SER A 289 12.96 55.91 -2.77
CA SER A 289 14.37 56.20 -3.10
C SER A 289 14.60 57.66 -3.49
N ALA A 290 13.70 58.28 -4.24
CA ALA A 290 13.72 59.70 -4.55
C ALA A 290 13.61 60.58 -3.29
N LYS A 291 12.70 60.26 -2.39
CA LYS A 291 12.55 60.95 -1.11
C LYS A 291 13.79 60.85 -0.24
N ARG A 292 14.39 59.65 -0.19
CA ARG A 292 15.66 59.42 0.55
C ARG A 292 16.83 60.22 -0.03
N ARG A 293 16.96 60.25 -1.38
CA ARG A 293 17.99 61.08 -2.04
C ARG A 293 17.81 62.58 -1.76
N LYS A 294 16.56 63.08 -1.79
CA LYS A 294 16.28 64.49 -1.47
C LYS A 294 16.64 64.82 -0.03
N LYS A 295 16.30 63.95 0.94
CA LYS A 295 16.66 64.15 2.35
C LYS A 295 18.20 64.16 2.58
N LEU A 296 18.93 63.27 1.93
CA LEU A 296 20.39 63.22 2.00
C LEU A 296 21.03 64.46 1.37
N ALA A 297 20.47 65.01 0.28
CA ALA A 297 20.94 66.23 -0.32
C ALA A 297 20.71 67.45 0.62
N GLU A 298 19.52 67.56 1.22
CA GLU A 298 19.21 68.63 2.21
C GLU A 298 20.09 68.54 3.46
N GLU A 299 20.37 67.34 3.96
CA GLU A 299 21.32 67.11 5.09
C GLU A 299 22.75 67.51 4.70
N GLY A 300 23.21 67.17 3.52
CA GLY A 300 24.53 67.52 3.00
C GLY A 300 24.71 69.04 2.81
N GLU A 301 23.67 69.74 2.29
CA GLU A 301 23.69 71.22 2.20
C GLU A 301 23.73 71.89 3.56
N ASN A 302 22.95 71.40 4.54
CA ASN A 302 22.98 71.91 5.91
C ASN A 302 24.33 71.74 6.60
N ASP A 303 24.98 70.56 6.41
CA ASP A 303 26.30 70.29 6.97
C ASP A 303 27.38 71.15 6.31
N LEU A 304 27.30 71.39 4.99
CA LEU A 304 28.13 72.29 4.26
C LEU A 304 28.00 73.76 4.79
N GLN A 305 26.78 74.25 4.97
CA GLN A 305 26.50 75.56 5.52
C GLN A 305 27.06 75.72 6.94
N LYS A 306 26.89 74.71 7.80
CA LYS A 306 27.50 74.72 9.16
C LYS A 306 29.03 74.74 9.12
N SER A 307 29.65 74.02 8.24
CA SER A 307 31.11 73.98 8.10
C SER A 307 31.63 75.31 7.57
N LEU A 308 30.93 75.99 6.64
CA LEU A 308 31.27 77.33 6.18
C LEU A 308 31.12 78.40 7.29
N GLN A 309 30.04 78.36 8.06
CA GLN A 309 29.84 79.27 9.20
C GLN A 309 30.92 79.10 10.30
N GLN A 310 31.33 77.82 10.57
CA GLN A 310 32.45 77.57 11.50
C GLN A 310 33.79 78.11 11.00
N THR A 311 34.05 78.01 9.68
CA THR A 311 35.29 78.51 9.07
C THR A 311 35.32 80.03 9.06
N ASP A 312 34.16 80.67 8.75
CA ASP A 312 34.05 82.14 8.79
C ASP A 312 34.24 82.69 10.24
N LYS A 313 33.61 82.03 11.24
CA LYS A 313 33.73 82.34 12.63
C LYS A 313 35.20 82.20 13.08
N ALA A 314 35.87 81.12 12.72
CA ALA A 314 37.34 80.95 13.03
C ALA A 314 38.21 82.00 12.35
N ARG A 315 37.84 82.48 11.15
CA ARG A 315 38.53 83.66 10.49
C ARG A 315 38.27 84.95 11.22
N ILE A 316 37.08 85.24 11.69
CA ILE A 316 36.80 86.45 12.48
C ILE A 316 37.51 86.42 13.81
N ASP A 317 37.47 85.32 14.55
CA ASP A 317 38.17 85.14 15.81
C ASP A 317 39.69 85.26 15.63
N SER A 318 40.25 84.84 14.52
CA SER A 318 41.71 85.00 14.21
C SER A 318 42.04 86.42 13.79
N ALA A 319 41.15 87.21 13.19
CA ALA A 319 41.34 88.58 12.82
C ALA A 319 41.24 89.52 14.06
N GLU A 320 40.36 89.22 15.01
CA GLU A 320 40.30 89.98 16.28
C GLU A 320 41.50 89.74 17.18
N ALA A 321 42.07 88.53 17.14
CA ALA A 321 43.32 88.19 17.89
C ALA A 321 44.58 88.87 17.33
N SER A 322 44.51 89.40 16.10
CA SER A 322 45.67 90.05 15.43
C SER A 322 45.65 91.60 15.47
N THR A 323 44.73 92.27 16.21
CA THR A 323 44.73 93.71 16.42
C THR A 323 45.86 94.09 17.42
N PRO A 324 46.86 94.90 17.04
CA PRO A 324 47.93 95.30 17.95
C PRO A 324 47.41 96.20 19.07
N ALA A 325 47.82 95.98 20.32
CA ALA A 325 47.51 96.80 21.49
C ALA A 325 47.91 98.26 21.26
N PRO A 326 47.11 99.23 21.72
CA PRO A 326 47.48 100.69 21.57
C PRO A 326 48.75 101.00 22.31
N ALA A 327 49.70 101.73 21.62
CA ALA A 327 50.96 102.17 22.14
C ALA A 327 50.77 103.12 23.36
N ILE A 328 51.33 102.75 24.49
CA ILE A 328 51.40 103.58 25.71
C ILE A 328 52.51 104.62 25.51
N THR A 329 52.12 105.92 25.31
CA THR A 329 53.00 107.04 25.32
C THR A 329 53.28 107.46 26.77
N LEU A 330 54.51 107.30 27.22
CA LEU A 330 55.00 107.85 28.50
C LEU A 330 55.29 109.37 28.42
N PRO A 331 54.97 110.18 29.44
CA PRO A 331 55.21 111.62 29.45
C PRO A 331 56.68 111.88 29.79
N VAL A 332 57.35 112.72 28.99
CA VAL A 332 58.62 113.27 29.23
C VAL A 332 58.52 114.32 30.28
N LYS A 333 59.26 114.26 31.40
CA LYS A 333 59.48 115.34 32.37
C LYS A 333 60.74 116.14 31.98
N ASN A 334 60.53 117.48 31.92
CA ASN A 334 61.61 118.45 32.09
C ASN A 334 62.20 118.39 33.45
#